data_a88b658bd5df88f7a1f7db515a4f1646
#
_entry.id   a88b658bd5df88f7a1f7db515a4f1646
#
_cell.length_a   1.000
_cell.length_b   1.000
_cell.length_c   1.000
_cell.angle_alpha   90.00
_cell.angle_beta   90.00
_cell.angle_gamma   90.00
#
_symmetry.space_group_name_H-M   'P 1'
#
loop_
_entity.id
_entity.type
_entity.pdbx_description
1 polymer ?
#
loop_
_entity_poly.entity_id
_entity_poly.type
_entity_poly.pdbx_seq_one_letter_code
_entity_poly.pdbx_strand_id
1 'polypeptide(L)'
;MSTLVVGSVALDSVETPFGSAENVIGGSANYFAAAASLFTRVQVVGVVGRDYPLDELAFLTERGADLSGIESREGPNFSWGGRYHFDLNTRDTLFTELGVFADFEPHIPEAFRSARFVFLGNIDPRLQLQVLEQVEAPELVVCDT
;
A
#
# COMPACT_ATOMS: atom_id res chain seq x y z
N MET A 1 -19.50 5.61 5.61
CA MET A 1 -18.91 5.43 4.26
C MET A 1 -17.45 5.09 4.46
N SER A 2 -16.96 3.99 3.88
CA SER A 2 -15.57 3.54 4.02
C SER A 2 -14.99 3.18 2.65
N THR A 3 -13.67 3.32 2.56
CA THR A 3 -12.87 2.94 1.39
C THR A 3 -11.88 1.86 1.83
N LEU A 4 -12.00 0.67 1.26
CA LEU A 4 -11.01 -0.39 1.38
C LEU A 4 -9.84 -0.09 0.44
N VAL A 5 -8.64 -0.15 0.97
CA VAL A 5 -7.39 0.06 0.22
C VAL A 5 -6.54 -1.20 0.34
N VAL A 6 -6.25 -1.83 -0.79
CA VAL A 6 -5.38 -3.01 -0.84
C VAL A 6 -4.22 -2.73 -1.79
N GLY A 7 -3.01 -2.89 -1.33
CA GLY A 7 -1.84 -2.62 -2.15
C GLY A 7 -0.53 -2.88 -1.42
N SER A 8 0.56 -2.46 -2.03
CA SER A 8 1.88 -2.58 -1.43
C SER A 8 2.08 -1.59 -0.29
N VAL A 9 2.77 -2.06 0.75
CA VAL A 9 3.28 -1.27 1.88
C VAL A 9 4.80 -1.43 1.84
N ALA A 10 5.49 -0.42 1.35
CA ALA A 10 6.89 -0.51 0.96
C ALA A 10 7.80 0.42 1.76
N LEU A 11 9.09 0.11 1.70
CA LEU A 11 10.18 1.04 2.03
C LEU A 11 10.87 1.43 0.73
N ASP A 12 10.82 2.70 0.38
CA ASP A 12 11.35 3.20 -0.87
C ASP A 12 12.68 3.93 -0.66
N SER A 13 13.60 3.77 -1.60
CA SER A 13 14.83 4.56 -1.69
C SER A 13 14.82 5.34 -3.00
N VAL A 14 14.92 6.64 -2.90
CA VAL A 14 14.76 7.55 -4.04
C VAL A 14 16.00 8.41 -4.21
N GLU A 15 16.55 8.41 -5.41
CA GLU A 15 17.62 9.32 -5.84
C GLU A 15 17.05 10.31 -6.84
N THR A 16 17.40 11.58 -6.70
CA THR A 16 17.08 12.65 -7.66
C THR A 16 18.30 13.53 -7.87
N PRO A 17 18.35 14.37 -8.91
CA PRO A 17 19.42 15.35 -9.08
C PRO A 17 19.53 16.37 -7.93
N PHE A 18 18.52 16.44 -7.06
CA PHE A 18 18.45 17.41 -5.97
C PHE A 18 18.72 16.81 -4.59
N GLY A 19 18.81 15.48 -4.49
CA GLY A 19 19.06 14.77 -3.25
C GLY A 19 18.53 13.35 -3.26
N SER A 20 18.75 12.64 -2.17
CA SER A 20 18.32 11.25 -1.99
C SER A 20 17.67 11.03 -0.63
N ALA A 21 16.81 10.02 -0.55
CA ALA A 21 16.25 9.53 0.68
C ALA A 21 16.21 8.00 0.63
N GLU A 22 16.51 7.35 1.75
CA GLU A 22 16.55 5.89 1.86
C GLU A 22 15.54 5.41 2.90
N ASN A 23 14.94 4.25 2.62
CA ASN A 23 14.00 3.58 3.54
C ASN A 23 12.84 4.48 4.01
N VAL A 24 12.33 5.33 3.12
CA VAL A 24 11.15 6.13 3.41
C VAL A 24 9.88 5.33 3.16
N ILE A 25 8.82 5.68 3.87
CA ILE A 25 7.52 5.05 3.68
C ILE A 25 7.06 5.22 2.23
N GLY A 26 6.72 4.11 1.61
CA GLY A 26 6.26 4.02 0.24
C GLY A 26 5.19 2.96 0.04
N GLY A 27 4.92 2.66 -1.20
CA GLY A 27 3.91 1.69 -1.60
C GLY A 27 2.55 2.31 -1.93
N SER A 28 1.85 1.68 -2.88
CA SER A 28 0.59 2.19 -3.42
C SER A 28 -0.51 2.32 -2.36
N ALA A 29 -0.57 1.38 -1.41
CA ALA A 29 -1.55 1.44 -0.33
C ALA A 29 -1.35 2.66 0.58
N ASN A 30 -0.10 2.95 0.96
CA ASN A 30 0.20 4.06 1.85
C ASN A 30 -0.10 5.42 1.21
N TYR A 31 0.31 5.63 -0.03
CA TYR A 31 0.06 6.90 -0.74
C TYR A 31 -1.43 7.15 -0.94
N PHE A 32 -2.16 6.12 -1.38
CA PHE A 32 -3.60 6.27 -1.54
C PHE A 32 -4.31 6.49 -0.19
N ALA A 33 -3.96 5.72 0.84
CA ALA A 33 -4.53 5.87 2.17
C ALA A 33 -4.27 7.26 2.75
N ALA A 34 -3.05 7.79 2.58
CA ALA A 34 -2.70 9.14 3.04
C ALA A 34 -3.58 10.21 2.40
N ALA A 35 -3.83 10.14 1.10
CA ALA A 35 -4.69 11.08 0.40
C ALA A 35 -6.18 10.87 0.75
N ALA A 36 -6.66 9.62 0.70
CA ALA A 36 -8.07 9.29 0.92
C ALA A 36 -8.53 9.56 2.37
N SER A 37 -7.63 9.42 3.35
CA SER A 37 -7.95 9.68 4.77
C SER A 37 -8.37 11.12 5.07
N LEU A 38 -8.12 12.05 4.15
CA LEU A 38 -8.59 13.43 4.24
C LEU A 38 -10.09 13.57 3.89
N PHE A 39 -10.68 12.58 3.22
CA PHE A 39 -12.03 12.67 2.67
C PHE A 39 -12.98 11.57 3.16
N THR A 40 -12.45 10.42 3.53
CA THR A 40 -13.23 9.24 3.89
C THR A 40 -12.54 8.41 4.95
N ARG A 41 -13.29 7.54 5.62
CA ARG A 41 -12.71 6.53 6.49
C ARG A 41 -12.02 5.46 5.63
N VAL A 42 -10.76 5.21 5.91
CA VAL A 42 -9.93 4.26 5.16
C VAL A 42 -9.71 2.98 5.97
N GLN A 43 -9.75 1.85 5.29
CA GLN A 43 -9.46 0.52 5.82
C GLN A 43 -8.33 -0.07 4.96
N VAL A 44 -7.16 -0.33 5.54
CA VAL A 44 -5.97 -0.74 4.79
C VAL A 44 -5.71 -2.23 4.97
N VAL A 45 -5.49 -2.92 3.86
CA VAL A 45 -5.04 -4.32 3.82
C VAL A 45 -3.71 -4.41 3.07
N GLY A 46 -2.75 -5.04 3.69
CA GLY A 46 -1.41 -5.22 3.15
C GLY A 46 -0.57 -6.15 4.02
N VAL A 47 0.70 -6.27 3.70
CA VAL A 47 1.66 -7.06 4.48
C VAL A 47 2.92 -6.26 4.69
N VAL A 48 3.50 -6.36 5.87
CA VAL A 48 4.78 -5.74 6.24
C VAL A 48 5.72 -6.76 6.85
N GLY A 49 7.02 -6.53 6.65
CA GLY A 49 8.08 -7.24 7.36
C GLY A 49 8.29 -6.69 8.76
N ARG A 50 9.11 -7.38 9.56
CA ARG A 50 9.43 -6.95 10.93
C ARG A 50 10.26 -5.67 11.02
N ASP A 51 10.94 -5.33 9.95
CA ASP A 51 11.77 -4.13 9.81
C ASP A 51 10.95 -2.88 9.41
N TYR A 52 9.65 -3.04 9.16
CA TYR A 52 8.79 -1.93 8.78
C TYR A 52 8.41 -1.07 9.99
N PRO A 53 8.63 0.26 9.94
CA PRO A 53 8.35 1.17 11.05
C PRO A 53 6.86 1.53 11.11
N LEU A 54 6.02 0.62 11.63
CA LEU A 54 4.55 0.82 11.70
C LEU A 54 4.15 2.11 12.42
N ASP A 55 4.95 2.57 13.37
CA ASP A 55 4.68 3.80 14.12
C ASP A 55 4.68 5.05 13.21
N GLU A 56 5.37 5.01 12.09
CA GLU A 56 5.34 6.11 11.12
C GLU A 56 3.99 6.23 10.39
N LEU A 57 3.13 5.21 10.47
CA LEU A 57 1.75 5.27 9.96
C LEU A 57 0.76 5.86 10.99
N ALA A 58 1.22 6.31 12.16
CA ALA A 58 0.35 6.87 13.20
C ALA A 58 -0.54 8.01 12.68
N PHE A 59 -0.06 8.81 11.74
CA PHE A 59 -0.85 9.89 11.13
C PHE A 59 -2.11 9.38 10.42
N LEU A 60 -2.11 8.14 9.90
CA LEU A 60 -3.29 7.52 9.31
C LEU A 60 -4.32 7.15 10.38
N THR A 61 -3.86 6.57 11.48
CA THR A 61 -4.76 6.20 12.59
C THR A 61 -5.33 7.43 13.30
N GLU A 62 -4.55 8.49 13.42
CA GLU A 62 -5.02 9.80 13.93
C GLU A 62 -6.13 10.41 13.07
N ARG A 63 -6.14 10.10 11.76
CA ARG A 63 -7.20 10.48 10.81
C ARG A 63 -8.36 9.48 10.75
N GLY A 64 -8.36 8.46 11.62
CA GLY A 64 -9.41 7.46 11.70
C GLY A 64 -9.29 6.32 10.70
N ALA A 65 -8.12 6.12 10.09
CA ALA A 65 -7.86 4.94 9.26
C ALA A 65 -7.75 3.68 10.14
N ASP A 66 -8.28 2.59 9.64
CA ASP A 66 -8.18 1.28 10.28
C ASP A 66 -7.08 0.46 9.59
N LEU A 67 -5.98 0.24 10.29
CA LEU A 67 -4.82 -0.50 9.83
C LEU A 67 -4.81 -1.97 10.30
N SER A 68 -5.87 -2.45 10.92
CA SER A 68 -5.94 -3.82 11.45
C SER A 68 -5.90 -4.90 10.36
N GLY A 69 -6.05 -4.53 9.09
CA GLY A 69 -5.85 -5.41 7.94
C GLY A 69 -4.39 -5.52 7.48
N ILE A 70 -3.45 -4.80 8.10
CA ILE A 70 -2.02 -4.95 7.80
C ILE A 70 -1.47 -6.12 8.59
N GLU A 71 -1.02 -7.15 7.88
CA GLU A 71 -0.39 -8.34 8.44
C GLU A 71 1.12 -8.11 8.62
N SER A 72 1.66 -8.46 9.79
CA SER A 72 3.12 -8.46 10.03
C SER A 72 3.65 -9.88 9.92
N ARG A 73 4.69 -10.09 9.12
CA ARG A 73 5.33 -11.38 8.87
C ARG A 73 6.81 -11.37 9.19
N GLU A 74 7.34 -12.56 9.47
CA GLU A 74 8.78 -12.77 9.54
C GLU A 74 9.44 -12.58 8.18
N GLY A 75 10.48 -11.77 8.15
CA GLY A 75 11.26 -11.49 6.96
C GLY A 75 11.34 -9.99 6.65
N PRO A 76 12.13 -9.63 5.61
CA PRO A 76 12.29 -8.23 5.22
C PRO A 76 11.02 -7.70 4.56
N ASN A 77 10.79 -6.41 4.72
CA ASN A 77 9.70 -5.71 4.05
C ASN A 77 9.94 -5.61 2.54
N PHE A 78 8.87 -5.41 1.79
CA PHE A 78 8.96 -5.01 0.39
C PHE A 78 9.71 -3.68 0.29
N SER A 79 10.74 -3.63 -0.54
CA SER A 79 11.50 -2.42 -0.81
C SER A 79 11.71 -2.19 -2.31
N TRP A 80 11.73 -0.92 -2.67
CA TRP A 80 11.95 -0.48 -4.03
C TRP A 80 12.95 0.68 -4.04
N GLY A 81 13.82 0.70 -5.02
CA GLY A 81 14.75 1.81 -5.23
C GLY A 81 14.66 2.34 -6.65
N GLY A 82 14.61 3.66 -6.79
CA GLY A 82 14.54 4.32 -8.07
C GLY A 82 15.38 5.60 -8.15
N ARG A 83 15.94 5.85 -9.33
CA ARG A 83 16.62 7.09 -9.66
C ARG A 83 15.80 7.88 -10.65
N TYR A 84 15.39 9.08 -10.27
CA TYR A 84 14.68 10.02 -11.13
C TYR A 84 15.66 10.91 -11.89
N HIS A 85 15.36 11.15 -13.16
CA HIS A 85 16.10 12.06 -14.01
C HIS A 85 15.72 13.52 -13.72
N PHE A 86 16.35 14.46 -14.44
CA PHE A 86 16.20 15.88 -14.20
C PHE A 86 14.77 16.39 -14.43
N ASP A 87 14.01 15.70 -15.28
CA ASP A 87 12.59 15.99 -15.54
C ASP A 87 11.64 15.54 -14.41
N LEU A 88 12.17 14.78 -13.40
CA LEU A 88 11.44 14.17 -12.29
C LEU A 88 10.26 13.27 -12.71
N ASN A 89 10.21 12.92 -13.98
CA ASN A 89 9.18 12.06 -14.57
C ASN A 89 9.77 10.74 -15.11
N THR A 90 10.93 10.82 -15.73
CA THR A 90 11.67 9.64 -16.17
C THR A 90 12.44 9.05 -15.00
N ARG A 91 12.34 7.74 -14.80
CA ARG A 91 13.05 7.05 -13.72
C ARG A 91 13.64 5.73 -14.17
N ASP A 92 14.73 5.34 -13.54
CA ASP A 92 15.33 4.01 -13.59
C ASP A 92 15.05 3.27 -12.29
N THR A 93 14.57 2.03 -12.37
CA THR A 93 14.49 1.16 -11.20
C THR A 93 15.88 0.61 -10.90
N LEU A 94 16.37 0.85 -9.70
CA LEU A 94 17.67 0.36 -9.23
C LEU A 94 17.57 -1.04 -8.65
N PHE A 95 16.51 -1.29 -7.86
CA PHE A 95 16.20 -2.59 -7.29
C PHE A 95 14.71 -2.72 -6.96
N THR A 96 14.26 -3.97 -6.86
CA THR A 96 12.94 -4.35 -6.34
C THR A 96 13.12 -5.63 -5.53
N GLU A 97 12.92 -5.54 -4.23
CA GLU A 97 13.03 -6.66 -3.31
C GLU A 97 11.66 -6.93 -2.69
N LEU A 98 11.02 -8.01 -3.11
CA LEU A 98 9.63 -8.29 -2.70
C LEU A 98 9.51 -8.62 -1.21
N GLY A 99 10.53 -9.25 -0.60
CA GLY A 99 10.46 -9.64 0.80
C GLY A 99 9.19 -10.43 1.12
N VAL A 100 8.54 -10.09 2.23
CA VAL A 100 7.29 -10.74 2.66
C VAL A 100 6.12 -10.53 1.70
N PHE A 101 6.22 -9.58 0.79
CA PHE A 101 5.21 -9.33 -0.23
C PHE A 101 5.19 -10.39 -1.35
N ALA A 102 6.29 -11.14 -1.53
CA ALA A 102 6.39 -12.18 -2.56
C ALA A 102 5.30 -13.25 -2.44
N ASP A 103 4.95 -13.60 -1.21
CA ASP A 103 3.96 -14.62 -0.88
C ASP A 103 2.68 -13.99 -0.28
N PHE A 104 2.43 -12.72 -0.59
CA PHE A 104 1.25 -12.04 -0.09
C PHE A 104 -0.02 -12.59 -0.74
N GLU A 105 -0.95 -13.00 0.10
CA GLU A 105 -2.32 -13.35 -0.28
C GLU A 105 -3.27 -12.42 0.50
N PRO A 106 -4.02 -11.56 -0.19
CA PRO A 106 -4.89 -10.61 0.48
C PRO A 106 -6.04 -11.33 1.20
N HIS A 107 -6.09 -11.18 2.51
CA HIS A 107 -7.20 -11.62 3.33
C HIS A 107 -7.98 -10.40 3.82
N ILE A 108 -9.21 -10.25 3.36
CA ILE A 108 -10.04 -9.11 3.73
C ILE A 108 -10.79 -9.42 5.02
N PRO A 109 -10.49 -8.69 6.12
CA PRO A 109 -11.23 -8.83 7.36
C PRO A 109 -12.74 -8.71 7.12
N GLU A 110 -13.56 -9.51 7.81
CA GLU A 110 -15.01 -9.52 7.63
C GLU A 110 -15.62 -8.11 7.74
N ALA A 111 -15.14 -7.32 8.72
CA ALA A 111 -15.59 -5.95 8.93
C ALA A 111 -15.27 -4.99 7.76
N PHE A 112 -14.37 -5.36 6.84
CA PHE A 112 -13.99 -4.55 5.69
C PHE A 112 -14.69 -4.95 4.40
N ARG A 113 -15.31 -6.15 4.34
CA ARG A 113 -15.91 -6.71 3.12
C ARG A 113 -17.09 -5.90 2.58
N SER A 114 -17.78 -5.17 3.45
CA SER A 114 -18.88 -4.28 3.09
C SER A 114 -18.44 -2.84 2.77
N ALA A 115 -17.15 -2.62 2.47
CA ALA A 115 -16.66 -1.31 2.07
C ALA A 115 -17.35 -0.83 0.80
N ARG A 116 -17.84 0.41 0.83
CA ARG A 116 -18.58 0.99 -0.29
C ARG A 116 -17.69 1.27 -1.50
N PHE A 117 -16.44 1.65 -1.25
CA PHE A 117 -15.44 1.91 -2.27
C PHE A 117 -14.23 1.01 -2.07
N VAL A 118 -13.64 0.54 -3.17
CA VAL A 118 -12.46 -0.32 -3.15
C VAL A 118 -11.40 0.27 -4.06
N PHE A 119 -10.22 0.50 -3.52
CA PHE A 119 -9.02 0.82 -4.27
C PHE A 119 -8.08 -0.38 -4.26
N LEU A 120 -7.71 -0.82 -5.45
CA LEU A 120 -6.74 -1.88 -5.70
C LEU A 120 -5.47 -1.24 -6.23
N GLY A 121 -4.45 -1.20 -5.39
CA GLY A 121 -3.16 -0.61 -5.75
C GLY A 121 -2.43 -1.42 -6.82
N ASN A 122 -1.31 -0.88 -7.30
CA ASN A 122 -0.46 -1.51 -8.31
C ASN A 122 0.22 -2.77 -7.73
N ILE A 123 -0.47 -3.89 -7.81
CA ILE A 123 -0.05 -5.23 -7.40
C ILE A 123 -0.42 -6.24 -8.49
N ASP A 124 0.00 -7.49 -8.35
CA ASP A 124 -0.37 -8.55 -9.30
C ASP A 124 -1.89 -8.58 -9.52
N PRO A 125 -2.39 -8.53 -10.77
CA PRO A 125 -3.83 -8.56 -11.07
C PRO A 125 -4.57 -9.78 -10.50
N ARG A 126 -3.87 -10.90 -10.27
CA ARG A 126 -4.46 -12.06 -9.59
C ARG A 126 -4.82 -11.74 -8.13
N LEU A 127 -3.97 -10.97 -7.44
CA LEU A 127 -4.26 -10.51 -6.08
C LEU A 127 -5.42 -9.52 -6.07
N GLN A 128 -5.47 -8.62 -7.05
CA GLN A 128 -6.60 -7.69 -7.21
C GLN A 128 -7.92 -8.47 -7.40
N LEU A 129 -7.93 -9.52 -8.20
CA LEU A 129 -9.09 -10.39 -8.39
C LEU A 129 -9.49 -11.10 -7.09
N GLN A 130 -8.53 -11.66 -6.35
CA GLN A 130 -8.80 -12.28 -5.04
C GLN A 130 -9.45 -11.34 -4.04
N VAL A 131 -9.11 -10.03 -4.07
CA VAL A 131 -9.79 -9.04 -3.25
C VAL A 131 -11.25 -8.89 -3.67
N LEU A 132 -11.51 -8.80 -4.98
CA LEU A 132 -12.88 -8.64 -5.50
C LEU A 132 -13.78 -9.83 -5.19
N GLU A 133 -13.23 -11.03 -5.08
CA GLU A 133 -13.97 -12.23 -4.68
C GLU A 133 -14.39 -12.23 -3.20
N GLN A 134 -13.77 -11.38 -2.37
CA GLN A 134 -14.01 -11.31 -0.93
C GLN A 134 -14.90 -10.12 -0.52
N VAL A 135 -15.05 -9.10 -1.37
CA VAL A 135 -15.85 -7.90 -1.04
C VAL A 135 -17.30 -8.03 -1.47
N GLU A 136 -18.19 -7.35 -0.75
CA GLU A 136 -19.64 -7.44 -0.92
C GLU A 136 -20.16 -6.20 -1.67
N ALA A 137 -20.46 -6.36 -2.97
CA ALA A 137 -21.16 -5.37 -3.79
C ALA A 137 -20.68 -3.90 -3.63
N PRO A 138 -19.41 -3.60 -3.83
CA PRO A 138 -18.92 -2.23 -3.76
C PRO A 138 -19.57 -1.36 -4.85
N GLU A 139 -19.83 -0.09 -4.54
CA GLU A 139 -20.40 0.87 -5.49
C GLU A 139 -19.38 1.31 -6.54
N LEU A 140 -18.10 1.36 -6.16
CA LEU A 140 -17.00 1.75 -7.04
C LEU A 140 -15.75 0.95 -6.72
N VAL A 141 -15.13 0.42 -7.76
CA VAL A 141 -13.80 -0.19 -7.71
C VAL A 141 -12.87 0.60 -8.61
N VAL A 142 -11.73 0.99 -8.07
CA VAL A 142 -10.66 1.67 -8.81
C VAL A 142 -9.40 0.80 -8.76
N CYS A 143 -8.81 0.54 -9.92
CA CYS A 143 -7.55 -0.20 -10.06
C CYS A 143 -6.44 0.74 -10.51
N ASP A 144 -5.29 0.61 -9.88
CA ASP A 144 -4.01 1.11 -10.36
C ASP A 144 -3.25 -0.03 -11.07
N THR A 145 -2.64 0.24 -12.24
CA THR A 145 -2.00 -0.76 -13.11
C THR A 145 -0.55 -0.39 -13.44
#